data_9c53d0c45a1b0bfd86f572acbdf9fae0
#
_entry.id   9c53d0c45a1b0bfd86f572acbdf9fae0
#
_cell.length_a   1.000
_cell.length_b   1.000
_cell.length_c   1.000
_cell.angle_alpha   90.00
_cell.angle_beta   90.00
_cell.angle_gamma   90.00
#
_symmetry.space_group_name_H-M   'P 1'
#
loop_
_entity.id
_entity.type
_entity.pdbx_description
1 polymer ?
#
loop_
_entity_poly.entity_id
_entity_poly.type
_entity_poly.pdbx_seq_one_letter_code
_entity_poly.pdbx_strand_id
1 'polypeptide(L)'
;LKGLFMVCGSVYVPSHGEDDEKREGYHFEFMVEDEQSAQEISELLHRLGVNAKISERGANFLVYLKDKDEILTMLALLDLGDSVLRLKSIIDERETANSINRVTICEAANLDKTYAAASKQLMEIGIIEERDGLDSLSPALRETACARMEYQQASMSELAEILGITKSCLNHRLRKISEIAGADTDAQ
;
A
#
# COMPACT_ATOMS: atom_id res chain seq x y z
N LEU A 1 -13.15 12.35 -34.86
CA LEU A 1 -12.96 12.40 -33.41
C LEU A 1 -12.71 13.81 -32.88
N LYS A 2 -11.75 14.61 -33.43
CA LYS A 2 -11.48 15.99 -32.92
C LYS A 2 -12.75 16.84 -32.84
N GLY A 3 -13.56 16.88 -33.92
CA GLY A 3 -14.81 17.66 -33.92
C GLY A 3 -15.82 17.18 -32.86
N LEU A 4 -15.92 15.88 -32.68
CA LEU A 4 -16.76 15.29 -31.64
C LEU A 4 -16.26 15.71 -30.22
N PHE A 5 -14.97 15.61 -29.97
CA PHE A 5 -14.38 16.01 -28.71
C PHE A 5 -14.60 17.50 -28.39
N MET A 6 -14.50 18.35 -29.36
CA MET A 6 -14.74 19.79 -29.20
C MET A 6 -16.19 20.15 -28.84
N VAL A 7 -17.16 19.29 -29.18
CA VAL A 7 -18.57 19.51 -28.92
C VAL A 7 -19.05 18.88 -27.61
N CYS A 8 -18.66 17.65 -27.37
CA CYS A 8 -19.21 16.85 -26.25
C CYS A 8 -18.16 16.08 -25.47
N GLY A 9 -16.85 16.34 -25.68
CA GLY A 9 -15.78 15.66 -24.97
C GLY A 9 -15.29 16.42 -23.75
N SER A 10 -14.90 15.70 -22.70
CA SER A 10 -14.18 16.25 -21.56
C SER A 10 -13.09 15.31 -21.04
N VAL A 11 -12.07 15.89 -20.42
CA VAL A 11 -10.98 15.16 -19.75
C VAL A 11 -10.80 15.72 -18.36
N TYR A 12 -10.85 14.84 -17.37
CA TYR A 12 -10.51 15.17 -15.99
C TYR A 12 -9.17 14.53 -15.62
N VAL A 13 -8.27 15.35 -15.12
CA VAL A 13 -6.99 14.94 -14.54
C VAL A 13 -6.97 15.41 -13.09
N PRO A 14 -6.85 14.51 -12.12
CA PRO A 14 -6.85 14.90 -10.73
C PRO A 14 -5.72 15.89 -10.44
N SER A 15 -6.02 16.98 -9.70
CA SER A 15 -5.02 17.98 -9.28
C SER A 15 -4.25 17.52 -8.05
N HIS A 16 -3.03 18.05 -7.84
CA HIS A 16 -2.32 17.96 -6.56
C HIS A 16 -2.89 19.01 -5.60
N GLY A 17 -3.72 18.62 -4.63
CA GLY A 17 -4.24 19.51 -3.59
C GLY A 17 -4.53 18.74 -2.31
N GLU A 18 -4.33 19.37 -1.15
CA GLU A 18 -4.54 18.81 0.19
C GLU A 18 -6.03 18.46 0.48
N ASP A 19 -6.96 18.90 -0.36
CA ASP A 19 -8.40 18.69 -0.21
C ASP A 19 -8.95 17.43 -0.93
N ASP A 20 -8.09 16.56 -1.48
CA ASP A 20 -8.48 15.37 -2.25
C ASP A 20 -8.92 14.20 -1.35
N GLU A 21 -9.88 14.41 -0.43
CA GLU A 21 -10.58 13.30 0.26
C GLU A 21 -11.37 12.41 -0.72
N LYS A 22 -11.65 12.88 -1.92
CA LYS A 22 -12.19 12.08 -3.03
C LYS A 22 -11.10 11.85 -4.06
N ARG A 23 -10.41 10.72 -3.95
CA ARG A 23 -9.49 10.22 -4.98
C ARG A 23 -10.24 9.90 -6.25
N GLU A 24 -10.61 10.91 -7.00
CA GLU A 24 -11.13 10.75 -8.35
C GLU A 24 -9.97 10.32 -9.26
N GLY A 25 -10.14 9.22 -9.98
CA GLY A 25 -9.18 8.74 -10.98
C GLY A 25 -9.20 9.62 -12.24
N TYR A 26 -8.32 9.31 -13.17
CA TYR A 26 -8.37 9.90 -14.52
C TYR A 26 -9.70 9.57 -15.19
N HIS A 27 -10.24 10.52 -15.92
CA HIS A 27 -11.52 10.36 -16.59
C HIS A 27 -11.53 11.09 -17.94
N PHE A 28 -11.95 10.39 -18.97
CA PHE A 28 -12.22 10.94 -20.30
C PHE A 28 -13.64 10.56 -20.69
N GLU A 29 -14.43 11.48 -21.19
CA GLU A 29 -15.81 11.20 -21.57
C GLU A 29 -16.28 11.95 -22.80
N PHE A 30 -17.23 11.36 -23.52
CA PHE A 30 -18.14 12.02 -24.43
C PHE A 30 -19.54 11.97 -23.81
N MET A 31 -20.25 13.09 -23.80
CA MET A 31 -21.63 13.17 -23.32
C MET A 31 -22.56 13.41 -24.51
N VAL A 32 -23.52 12.51 -24.73
CA VAL A 32 -24.51 12.57 -25.80
C VAL A 32 -25.92 12.39 -25.28
N GLU A 33 -26.92 12.84 -26.04
CA GLU A 33 -28.31 12.87 -25.59
C GLU A 33 -29.06 11.56 -25.83
N ASP A 34 -28.58 10.70 -26.71
CA ASP A 34 -29.26 9.46 -27.09
C ASP A 34 -28.32 8.24 -27.05
N GLU A 35 -28.92 7.08 -26.80
CA GLU A 35 -28.20 5.80 -26.66
C GLU A 35 -27.57 5.37 -28.00
N GLN A 36 -28.22 5.62 -29.12
CA GLN A 36 -27.70 5.23 -30.43
C GLN A 36 -26.37 5.93 -30.72
N SER A 37 -26.30 7.25 -30.48
CA SER A 37 -25.06 8.02 -30.62
C SER A 37 -23.96 7.49 -29.70
N ALA A 38 -24.29 7.11 -28.45
CA ALA A 38 -23.34 6.53 -27.54
C ALA A 38 -22.79 5.19 -28.05
N GLN A 39 -23.63 4.33 -28.59
CA GLN A 39 -23.22 3.04 -29.17
C GLN A 39 -22.33 3.25 -30.40
N GLU A 40 -22.70 4.14 -31.32
CA GLU A 40 -21.91 4.46 -32.53
C GLU A 40 -20.51 4.98 -32.16
N ILE A 41 -20.42 5.86 -31.14
CA ILE A 41 -19.13 6.36 -30.65
C ILE A 41 -18.31 5.22 -30.04
N SER A 42 -18.91 4.39 -29.21
CA SER A 42 -18.24 3.25 -28.57
C SER A 42 -17.70 2.26 -29.60
N GLU A 43 -18.48 1.94 -30.64
CA GLU A 43 -18.05 1.07 -31.73
C GLU A 43 -16.90 1.69 -32.56
N LEU A 44 -16.96 3.01 -32.79
CA LEU A 44 -15.89 3.73 -33.47
C LEU A 44 -14.58 3.64 -32.66
N LEU A 45 -14.64 3.87 -31.36
CA LEU A 45 -13.50 3.79 -30.46
C LEU A 45 -12.94 2.37 -30.40
N HIS A 46 -13.81 1.37 -30.32
CA HIS A 46 -13.40 -0.04 -30.32
C HIS A 46 -12.63 -0.42 -31.59
N ARG A 47 -13.07 0.04 -32.76
CA ARG A 47 -12.34 -0.15 -34.04
C ARG A 47 -10.96 0.52 -34.04
N LEU A 48 -10.76 1.54 -33.21
CA LEU A 48 -9.48 2.23 -33.04
C LEU A 48 -8.63 1.65 -31.89
N GLY A 49 -9.08 0.55 -31.28
CA GLY A 49 -8.37 -0.14 -30.20
C GLY A 49 -8.58 0.46 -28.81
N VAL A 50 -9.63 1.29 -28.64
CA VAL A 50 -9.98 1.93 -27.35
C VAL A 50 -11.30 1.35 -26.84
N ASN A 51 -11.31 0.76 -25.63
CA ASN A 51 -12.47 0.08 -25.06
C ASN A 51 -13.25 0.98 -24.11
N ALA A 52 -14.03 1.90 -24.66
CA ALA A 52 -14.87 2.79 -23.88
C ALA A 52 -16.09 2.07 -23.29
N LYS A 53 -16.51 2.52 -22.10
CA LYS A 53 -17.72 2.06 -21.43
C LYS A 53 -18.85 3.07 -21.64
N ILE A 54 -20.10 2.58 -21.65
CA ILE A 54 -21.29 3.42 -21.72
C ILE A 54 -21.96 3.41 -20.35
N SER A 55 -22.47 4.55 -19.92
CA SER A 55 -23.27 4.72 -18.70
C SER A 55 -24.34 5.78 -18.91
N GLU A 56 -25.51 5.57 -18.34
CA GLU A 56 -26.58 6.58 -18.28
C GLU A 56 -26.31 7.59 -17.16
N ARG A 57 -26.56 8.87 -17.44
CA ARG A 57 -26.47 9.95 -16.48
C ARG A 57 -27.63 10.95 -16.64
N GLY A 58 -28.68 10.71 -15.89
CA GLY A 58 -29.93 11.49 -16.05
C GLY A 58 -30.58 11.24 -17.40
N ALA A 59 -30.69 12.29 -18.24
CA ALA A 59 -31.24 12.20 -19.59
C ALA A 59 -30.18 11.97 -20.69
N ASN A 60 -28.90 11.87 -20.30
CA ASN A 60 -27.79 11.77 -21.22
C ASN A 60 -27.06 10.42 -21.09
N PHE A 61 -26.26 10.09 -22.09
CA PHE A 61 -25.39 8.93 -22.13
C PHE A 61 -23.92 9.38 -22.15
N LEU A 62 -23.09 8.70 -21.34
CA LEU A 62 -21.66 8.92 -21.26
C LEU A 62 -20.92 7.76 -21.91
N VAL A 63 -20.03 8.05 -22.85
CA VAL A 63 -19.05 7.10 -23.37
C VAL A 63 -17.72 7.48 -22.73
N TYR A 64 -17.19 6.65 -21.83
CA TYR A 64 -16.09 7.07 -20.96
C TYR A 64 -14.94 6.06 -20.83
N LEU A 65 -13.78 6.59 -20.49
CA LEU A 65 -12.54 5.87 -20.17
C LEU A 65 -12.07 6.27 -18.76
N LYS A 66 -11.55 5.30 -18.03
CA LYS A 66 -10.90 5.52 -16.71
C LYS A 66 -9.47 5.01 -16.66
N ASP A 67 -9.11 4.15 -17.61
CA ASP A 67 -7.75 3.64 -17.72
C ASP A 67 -6.83 4.71 -18.31
N LYS A 68 -5.69 4.95 -17.63
CA LYS A 68 -4.74 6.00 -18.00
C LYS A 68 -4.11 5.78 -19.38
N ASP A 69 -3.84 4.51 -19.74
CA ASP A 69 -3.20 4.17 -21.01
C ASP A 69 -4.18 4.31 -22.16
N GLU A 70 -5.46 3.98 -21.96
CA GLU A 70 -6.53 4.22 -22.91
C GLU A 70 -6.78 5.72 -23.11
N ILE A 71 -6.71 6.52 -22.04
CA ILE A 71 -6.84 8.00 -22.12
C ILE A 71 -5.65 8.60 -22.90
N LEU A 72 -4.41 8.15 -22.62
CA LEU A 72 -3.24 8.58 -23.38
C LEU A 72 -3.39 8.23 -24.88
N THR A 73 -3.86 7.03 -25.19
CA THR A 73 -4.14 6.59 -26.57
C THR A 73 -5.19 7.47 -27.21
N MET A 74 -6.26 7.78 -26.49
CA MET A 74 -7.33 8.67 -26.99
C MET A 74 -6.83 10.08 -27.28
N LEU A 75 -6.02 10.67 -26.39
CA LEU A 75 -5.39 11.98 -26.62
C LEU A 75 -4.46 11.96 -27.83
N ALA A 76 -3.72 10.87 -28.05
CA ALA A 76 -2.88 10.70 -29.24
C ALA A 76 -3.73 10.61 -30.52
N LEU A 77 -4.84 9.87 -30.51
CA LEU A 77 -5.79 9.79 -31.63
C LEU A 77 -6.46 11.15 -31.94
N LEU A 78 -6.57 12.00 -30.92
CA LEU A 78 -7.02 13.40 -31.10
C LEU A 78 -5.91 14.33 -31.58
N ASP A 79 -4.68 13.83 -31.79
CA ASP A 79 -3.49 14.59 -32.16
C ASP A 79 -3.19 15.74 -31.18
N LEU A 80 -3.30 15.43 -29.89
CA LEU A 80 -3.04 16.33 -28.78
C LEU A 80 -1.70 15.96 -28.09
N GLY A 81 -0.60 15.97 -28.85
CA GLY A 81 0.71 15.52 -28.42
C GLY A 81 1.21 16.19 -27.13
N ASP A 82 1.04 17.50 -27.01
CA ASP A 82 1.41 18.23 -25.79
C ASP A 82 0.63 17.76 -24.54
N SER A 83 -0.66 17.46 -24.74
CA SER A 83 -1.52 16.93 -23.66
C SER A 83 -1.11 15.51 -23.25
N VAL A 84 -0.68 14.69 -24.22
CA VAL A 84 -0.14 13.35 -23.95
C VAL A 84 1.12 13.45 -23.07
N LEU A 85 2.07 14.33 -23.43
CA LEU A 85 3.30 14.52 -22.67
C LEU A 85 3.02 15.03 -21.25
N ARG A 86 2.14 16.00 -21.10
CA ARG A 86 1.74 16.55 -19.79
C ARG A 86 1.06 15.50 -18.93
N LEU A 87 0.11 14.75 -19.47
CA LEU A 87 -0.59 13.69 -18.71
C LEU A 87 0.38 12.59 -18.30
N LYS A 88 1.31 12.19 -19.17
CA LYS A 88 2.33 11.20 -18.84
C LYS A 88 3.21 11.66 -17.70
N SER A 89 3.69 12.91 -17.70
CA SER A 89 4.48 13.47 -16.59
C SER A 89 3.71 13.40 -15.26
N ILE A 90 2.44 13.77 -15.25
CA ILE A 90 1.58 13.71 -14.05
C ILE A 90 1.41 12.27 -13.55
N ILE A 91 1.24 11.31 -14.47
CA ILE A 91 1.12 9.89 -14.13
C ILE A 91 2.41 9.39 -13.48
N ASP A 92 3.57 9.65 -14.10
CA ASP A 92 4.89 9.20 -13.63
C ASP A 92 5.22 9.78 -12.24
N GLU A 93 4.93 11.07 -12.02
CA GLU A 93 5.11 11.73 -10.72
C GLU A 93 4.24 11.08 -9.62
N ARG A 94 2.98 10.78 -9.93
CA ARG A 94 2.05 10.12 -8.98
C ARG A 94 2.44 8.68 -8.68
N GLU A 95 2.86 7.92 -9.67
CA GLU A 95 3.32 6.55 -9.47
C GLU A 95 4.56 6.51 -8.58
N THR A 96 5.48 7.44 -8.79
CA THR A 96 6.67 7.60 -7.95
C THR A 96 6.30 7.94 -6.51
N ALA A 97 5.44 8.94 -6.30
CA ALA A 97 4.97 9.31 -4.96
C ALA A 97 4.22 8.16 -4.26
N ASN A 98 3.34 7.46 -4.98
CA ASN A 98 2.62 6.30 -4.44
C ASN A 98 3.57 5.14 -4.08
N SER A 99 4.62 4.91 -4.87
CA SER A 99 5.64 3.90 -4.59
C SER A 99 6.40 4.23 -3.31
N ILE A 100 6.86 5.48 -3.15
CA ILE A 100 7.54 5.96 -1.95
C ILE A 100 6.64 5.81 -0.73
N ASN A 101 5.38 6.26 -0.81
CA ASN A 101 4.43 6.15 0.29
C ASN A 101 4.19 4.69 0.71
N ARG A 102 4.08 3.75 -0.24
CA ARG A 102 3.93 2.32 0.07
C ARG A 102 5.13 1.77 0.82
N VAL A 103 6.35 2.11 0.37
CA VAL A 103 7.59 1.68 1.05
C VAL A 103 7.63 2.25 2.46
N THR A 104 7.38 3.55 2.64
CA THR A 104 7.39 4.21 3.95
C THR A 104 6.36 3.60 4.91
N ILE A 105 5.12 3.34 4.44
CA ILE A 105 4.08 2.69 5.26
C ILE A 105 4.49 1.27 5.65
N CYS A 106 5.08 0.50 4.73
CA CYS A 106 5.56 -0.84 5.01
C CYS A 106 6.71 -0.84 6.04
N GLU A 107 7.66 0.09 5.92
CA GLU A 107 8.77 0.24 6.87
C GLU A 107 8.27 0.65 8.25
N ALA A 108 7.37 1.63 8.35
CA ALA A 108 6.75 2.04 9.61
C ALA A 108 5.99 0.88 10.27
N ALA A 109 5.16 0.14 9.53
CA ALA A 109 4.44 -1.01 10.06
C ALA A 109 5.36 -2.16 10.51
N ASN A 110 6.51 -2.36 9.85
CA ASN A 110 7.50 -3.34 10.26
C ASN A 110 8.23 -2.90 11.54
N LEU A 111 8.52 -1.61 11.67
CA LEU A 111 9.12 -1.03 12.87
C LEU A 111 8.18 -1.17 14.07
N ASP A 112 6.91 -0.80 13.92
CA ASP A 112 5.88 -0.94 14.98
C ASP A 112 5.75 -2.39 15.46
N LYS A 113 5.73 -3.37 14.53
CA LYS A 113 5.69 -4.80 14.88
C LYS A 113 6.95 -5.23 15.64
N THR A 114 8.11 -4.70 15.26
CA THR A 114 9.37 -5.00 15.93
C THR A 114 9.38 -4.48 17.36
N TYR A 115 8.92 -3.23 17.56
CA TYR A 115 8.80 -2.63 18.89
C TYR A 115 7.77 -3.34 19.76
N ALA A 116 6.60 -3.67 19.23
CA ALA A 116 5.58 -4.40 19.98
C ALA A 116 6.08 -5.78 20.43
N ALA A 117 6.78 -6.50 19.54
CA ALA A 117 7.37 -7.80 19.89
C ALA A 117 8.46 -7.67 20.95
N ALA A 118 9.35 -6.68 20.85
CA ALA A 118 10.39 -6.44 21.83
C ALA A 118 9.81 -6.06 23.20
N SER A 119 8.81 -5.18 23.24
CA SER A 119 8.11 -4.78 24.46
C SER A 119 7.45 -5.97 25.17
N LYS A 120 6.78 -6.83 24.39
CA LYS A 120 6.19 -8.06 24.92
C LYS A 120 7.26 -8.97 25.53
N GLN A 121 8.37 -9.20 24.84
CA GLN A 121 9.47 -10.03 25.33
C GLN A 121 10.08 -9.48 26.60
N LEU A 122 10.28 -8.15 26.69
CA LEU A 122 10.78 -7.50 27.91
C LEU A 122 9.82 -7.66 29.07
N MET A 123 8.53 -7.54 28.87
CA MET A 123 7.51 -7.77 29.89
C MET A 123 7.57 -9.22 30.39
N GLU A 124 7.63 -10.19 29.49
CA GLU A 124 7.72 -11.63 29.83
C GLU A 124 9.00 -11.95 30.61
N ILE A 125 10.14 -11.38 30.25
CA ILE A 125 11.40 -11.51 30.97
C ILE A 125 11.30 -10.88 32.36
N GLY A 126 10.69 -9.69 32.49
CA GLY A 126 10.47 -9.02 33.77
C GLY A 126 9.63 -9.86 34.74
N ILE A 127 8.58 -10.53 34.26
CA ILE A 127 7.77 -11.45 35.08
C ILE A 127 8.62 -12.57 35.64
N ILE A 128 9.51 -13.17 34.84
CA ILE A 128 10.40 -14.25 35.31
C ILE A 128 11.41 -13.70 36.30
N GLU A 129 11.99 -12.53 36.04
CA GLU A 129 12.98 -11.91 36.92
C GLU A 129 12.39 -11.59 38.30
N GLU A 130 11.18 -11.03 38.37
CA GLU A 130 10.49 -10.70 39.62
C GLU A 130 10.04 -11.94 40.39
N ARG A 131 9.61 -13.01 39.68
CA ARG A 131 9.07 -14.20 40.29
C ARG A 131 10.15 -15.17 40.80
N ASP A 132 11.07 -15.57 39.94
CA ASP A 132 12.01 -16.66 40.15
C ASP A 132 13.48 -16.25 40.01
N GLY A 133 13.74 -15.04 39.49
CA GLY A 133 15.05 -14.59 39.07
C GLY A 133 15.52 -15.21 37.74
N LEU A 134 16.37 -14.51 36.99
CA LEU A 134 16.89 -15.00 35.70
C LEU A 134 17.80 -16.21 35.84
N ASP A 135 18.31 -16.47 37.04
CA ASP A 135 19.15 -17.65 37.34
C ASP A 135 18.36 -18.97 37.30
N SER A 136 17.03 -18.91 37.37
CA SER A 136 16.15 -20.08 37.21
C SER A 136 16.12 -20.59 35.75
N LEU A 137 16.49 -19.75 34.80
CA LEU A 137 16.53 -20.09 33.38
C LEU A 137 17.78 -20.93 33.06
N SER A 138 17.65 -21.78 32.03
CA SER A 138 18.81 -22.46 31.45
C SER A 138 19.82 -21.42 30.94
N PRO A 139 21.15 -21.74 30.90
CA PRO A 139 22.17 -20.79 30.49
C PRO A 139 21.89 -20.10 29.15
N ALA A 140 21.37 -20.82 28.16
CA ALA A 140 21.05 -20.29 26.85
C ALA A 140 19.83 -19.33 26.84
N LEU A 141 18.81 -19.59 27.68
CA LEU A 141 17.66 -18.74 27.85
C LEU A 141 18.02 -17.48 28.64
N ARG A 142 18.83 -17.62 29.70
CA ARG A 142 19.33 -16.48 30.47
C ARG A 142 20.17 -15.54 29.63
N GLU A 143 21.12 -16.07 28.84
CA GLU A 143 21.89 -15.28 27.87
C GLU A 143 20.99 -14.48 26.93
N THR A 144 19.93 -15.12 26.39
CA THR A 144 18.97 -14.47 25.51
C THR A 144 18.14 -13.41 26.22
N ALA A 145 17.71 -13.65 27.44
CA ALA A 145 16.98 -12.68 28.27
C ALA A 145 17.86 -11.46 28.59
N CYS A 146 19.09 -11.65 29.05
CA CYS A 146 20.04 -10.56 29.31
C CYS A 146 20.33 -9.73 28.06
N ALA A 147 20.58 -10.38 26.93
CA ALA A 147 20.79 -9.66 25.66
C ALA A 147 19.55 -8.84 25.23
N ARG A 148 18.34 -9.35 25.41
CA ARG A 148 17.11 -8.58 25.11
C ARG A 148 16.95 -7.39 26.07
N MET A 149 17.27 -7.53 27.34
CA MET A 149 17.21 -6.42 28.31
C MET A 149 18.23 -5.33 27.99
N GLU A 150 19.42 -5.71 27.54
CA GLU A 150 20.50 -4.79 27.17
C GLU A 150 20.18 -4.09 25.83
N TYR A 151 19.73 -4.85 24.83
CA TYR A 151 19.41 -4.36 23.48
C TYR A 151 17.90 -4.30 23.24
N GLN A 152 17.18 -3.48 24.02
CA GLN A 152 15.72 -3.45 24.08
C GLN A 152 15.03 -3.23 22.75
N GLN A 153 15.62 -2.41 21.88
CA GLN A 153 15.05 -2.04 20.57
C GLN A 153 15.59 -2.85 19.39
N ALA A 154 16.55 -3.75 19.64
CA ALA A 154 17.15 -4.54 18.58
C ALA A 154 16.11 -5.43 17.90
N SER A 155 16.15 -5.48 16.58
CA SER A 155 15.37 -6.41 15.78
C SER A 155 15.78 -7.85 16.06
N MET A 156 14.95 -8.82 15.65
CA MET A 156 15.29 -10.25 15.76
C MET A 156 16.57 -10.62 15.00
N SER A 157 16.92 -9.86 13.96
CA SER A 157 18.15 -10.08 13.17
C SER A 157 19.38 -9.63 13.93
N GLU A 158 19.33 -8.40 14.42
CA GLU A 158 20.43 -7.79 15.20
C GLU A 158 20.68 -8.58 16.49
N LEU A 159 19.62 -8.96 17.21
CA LEU A 159 19.76 -9.74 18.43
C LEU A 159 20.33 -11.15 18.18
N ALA A 160 19.97 -11.79 17.08
CA ALA A 160 20.54 -13.06 16.67
C ALA A 160 22.02 -12.94 16.32
N GLU A 161 22.41 -11.86 15.66
CA GLU A 161 23.82 -11.55 15.33
C GLU A 161 24.65 -11.29 16.60
N ILE A 162 24.14 -10.49 17.53
CA ILE A 162 24.77 -10.21 18.84
C ILE A 162 25.02 -11.51 19.59
N LEU A 163 24.07 -12.44 19.58
CA LEU A 163 24.17 -13.73 20.26
C LEU A 163 24.94 -14.79 19.45
N GLY A 164 25.36 -14.51 18.22
CA GLY A 164 26.05 -15.48 17.35
C GLY A 164 25.20 -16.70 16.99
N ILE A 165 23.85 -16.55 16.92
CA ILE A 165 22.92 -17.64 16.64
C ILE A 165 22.02 -17.31 15.43
N THR A 166 21.30 -18.30 14.92
CA THR A 166 20.32 -18.07 13.84
C THR A 166 19.03 -17.43 14.39
N LYS A 167 18.32 -16.67 13.55
CA LYS A 167 16.98 -16.14 13.91
C LYS A 167 16.01 -17.23 14.36
N SER A 168 16.08 -18.42 13.76
CA SER A 168 15.23 -19.55 14.12
C SER A 168 15.53 -20.04 15.54
N CYS A 169 16.82 -20.13 15.91
CA CYS A 169 17.26 -20.48 17.25
C CYS A 169 16.81 -19.41 18.26
N LEU A 170 16.99 -18.13 17.95
CA LEU A 170 16.54 -17.02 18.79
C LEU A 170 15.02 -17.07 19.01
N ASN A 171 14.25 -17.25 17.95
CA ASN A 171 12.79 -17.34 18.05
C ASN A 171 12.34 -18.51 18.92
N HIS A 172 13.02 -19.65 18.84
CA HIS A 172 12.75 -20.80 19.71
C HIS A 172 13.05 -20.49 21.19
N ARG A 173 14.18 -19.81 21.45
CA ARG A 173 14.57 -19.43 22.82
C ARG A 173 13.58 -18.43 23.43
N LEU A 174 13.18 -17.37 22.68
CA LEU A 174 12.20 -16.38 23.11
C LEU A 174 10.81 -16.99 23.33
N ARG A 175 10.39 -17.93 22.48
CA ARG A 175 9.13 -18.66 22.70
C ARG A 175 9.16 -19.47 23.99
N LYS A 176 10.27 -20.12 24.30
CA LYS A 176 10.45 -20.83 25.54
C LYS A 176 10.40 -19.90 26.76
N ILE A 177 10.99 -18.71 26.68
CA ILE A 177 10.89 -17.68 27.74
C ILE A 177 9.43 -17.27 27.92
N SER A 178 8.69 -17.02 26.83
CA SER A 178 7.25 -16.71 26.85
C SER A 178 6.41 -17.84 27.51
N GLU A 179 6.69 -19.09 27.16
CA GLU A 179 6.05 -20.27 27.78
C GLU A 179 6.29 -20.32 29.30
N ILE A 180 7.52 -20.04 29.76
CA ILE A 180 7.87 -20.03 31.19
C ILE A 180 7.19 -18.85 31.90
N ALA A 181 7.15 -17.67 31.28
CA ALA A 181 6.47 -16.50 31.84
C ALA A 181 4.94 -16.70 31.98
N GLY A 182 4.31 -17.41 31.02
CA GLY A 182 2.87 -17.70 31.01
C GLY A 182 2.42 -18.93 31.79
N ALA A 183 3.33 -19.83 32.18
CA ALA A 183 2.98 -21.14 32.77
C ALA A 183 2.23 -21.09 34.10
N ASP A 184 2.17 -19.94 34.80
CA ASP A 184 1.47 -19.79 36.08
C ASP A 184 0.31 -18.75 36.03
N THR A 185 -0.03 -18.18 34.90
CA THR A 185 -1.22 -17.27 34.78
C THR A 185 -2.53 -18.08 34.79
N ASP A 186 -2.49 -19.38 34.48
CA ASP A 186 -3.64 -20.26 34.46
C ASP A 186 -3.87 -21.02 35.79
N ALA A 187 -3.08 -20.71 36.85
CA ALA A 187 -3.11 -21.39 38.14
C ALA A 187 -3.70 -20.56 39.31
N GLN A 188 -4.45 -19.49 39.01
CA GLN A 188 -5.23 -18.73 40.01
C GLN A 188 -6.72 -18.72 39.73
#